data_e6e7dc408a7957bacdfb1a6a6c91eda9
#
_entry.id   e6e7dc408a7957bacdfb1a6a6c91eda9
#
_cell.length_a   1.000
_cell.length_b   1.000
_cell.length_c   1.000
_cell.angle_alpha   90.00
_cell.angle_beta   90.00
_cell.angle_gamma   90.00
#
_symmetry.space_group_name_H-M   'P 1'
#
loop_
_entity.id
_entity.type
_entity.pdbx_description
1 polymer ?
#
loop_
_entity_poly.entity_id
_entity_poly.type
_entity_poly.pdbx_seq_one_letter_code
_entity_poly.pdbx_strand_id
1 'polypeptide(L)'
;MDTIQVTATEFKELANVNRKVIDKDNILHSIISYGLEGAPGMGKTSVVRSLATDWNLPFITVAINQWVNGSDIVGFSYKGHKNKDGSFDLAGEDEIPNWLPFYRVDPRTKAKVPTTDDTKGYSIWTDEKGLPEAHAAVVLLDEFSAANPRVQGTFLTVALTKIVKVFHLHNDVNFFIAFNGSDREGFMGQTSEISPAMLGSCGRYFPLELIYEDASVLRAVQENPNISMFWKMFSKKHLKDLKLADESLGHHSCGRTYENLMLTLSFGCYDNKHFDRLAKKIVEIHFFDSDGLAKLFISLVENFDVPSGEEYLNGTAIPKNFSEALIGINAISTTLGFRSRCNENVISSAELCALEQYMDKQYPTGTKHADGSPIMGSKKEMFMVLKTSLIREKLESKAEFRWVATKLDGMEKKTSTKSKIDEEPEF
;
A
#
# COMPACT_ATOMS: atom_id res chain seq x y z
N MET A 1 24.71 -7.38 -19.71
CA MET A 1 24.75 -8.20 -18.50
C MET A 1 23.38 -8.84 -18.37
N ASP A 2 23.34 -10.15 -18.21
CA ASP A 2 22.06 -10.81 -17.97
C ASP A 2 21.55 -10.35 -16.60
N THR A 3 20.39 -9.73 -16.58
CA THR A 3 19.78 -9.25 -15.33
C THR A 3 19.25 -10.45 -14.57
N ILE A 4 19.49 -10.52 -13.26
CA ILE A 4 18.97 -11.61 -12.42
C ILE A 4 17.50 -11.35 -12.16
N GLN A 5 16.66 -12.28 -12.55
CA GLN A 5 15.22 -12.22 -12.32
C GLN A 5 14.89 -12.64 -10.88
N VAL A 6 14.04 -11.86 -10.22
CA VAL A 6 13.59 -12.11 -8.85
C VAL A 6 12.10 -11.83 -8.69
N THR A 7 11.44 -12.63 -7.88
CA THR A 7 10.10 -12.33 -7.39
C THR A 7 10.14 -11.28 -6.28
N ALA A 8 9.01 -10.70 -5.95
CA ALA A 8 8.90 -9.78 -4.82
C ALA A 8 9.32 -10.44 -3.48
N THR A 9 9.05 -11.71 -3.32
CA THR A 9 9.41 -12.49 -2.12
C THR A 9 10.93 -12.68 -2.05
N GLU A 10 11.56 -13.14 -3.12
CA GLU A 10 13.02 -13.33 -3.19
C GLU A 10 13.77 -12.00 -3.01
N PHE A 11 13.29 -10.91 -3.61
CA PHE A 11 13.87 -9.59 -3.38
C PHE A 11 13.86 -9.21 -1.90
N LYS A 12 12.74 -9.43 -1.19
CA LYS A 12 12.66 -9.15 0.26
C LYS A 12 13.61 -10.01 1.07
N GLU A 13 13.77 -11.28 0.73
CA GLU A 13 14.73 -12.18 1.38
C GLU A 13 16.17 -11.68 1.18
N LEU A 14 16.55 -11.32 -0.05
CA LEU A 14 17.86 -10.76 -0.36
C LEU A 14 18.13 -9.45 0.41
N ALA A 15 17.16 -8.55 0.45
CA ALA A 15 17.28 -7.30 1.20
C ALA A 15 17.41 -7.53 2.72
N ASN A 16 16.68 -8.50 3.27
CA ASN A 16 16.79 -8.89 4.68
C ASN A 16 18.15 -9.49 5.04
N VAL A 17 18.76 -10.29 4.14
CA VAL A 17 20.10 -10.81 4.35
C VAL A 17 21.10 -9.67 4.41
N ASN A 18 21.03 -8.72 3.50
CA ASN A 18 21.94 -7.55 3.49
C ASN A 18 21.83 -6.73 4.79
N ARG A 19 20.60 -6.45 5.23
CA ARG A 19 20.39 -5.68 6.45
C ARG A 19 20.95 -6.38 7.68
N LYS A 20 20.81 -7.70 7.79
CA LYS A 20 21.35 -8.49 8.90
C LYS A 20 22.87 -8.42 8.97
N VAL A 21 23.55 -8.40 7.84
CA VAL A 21 25.02 -8.25 7.79
C VAL A 21 25.44 -6.88 8.33
N ILE A 22 24.72 -5.83 7.95
CA ILE A 22 24.99 -4.46 8.43
C ILE A 22 24.79 -4.37 9.95
N ASP A 23 23.70 -4.92 10.47
CA ASP A 23 23.38 -4.87 11.90
C ASP A 23 24.39 -5.64 12.76
N LYS A 24 24.94 -6.76 12.26
CA LYS A 24 25.78 -7.66 13.04
C LYS A 24 27.18 -7.14 13.32
N ASP A 25 27.73 -6.40 12.36
CA ASP A 25 29.13 -5.99 12.43
C ASP A 25 29.31 -4.47 12.58
N ASN A 26 28.21 -3.71 12.64
CA ASN A 26 28.24 -2.23 12.62
C ASN A 26 29.08 -1.67 11.43
N ILE A 27 29.36 -2.51 10.44
CA ILE A 27 30.17 -2.18 9.26
C ILE A 27 29.25 -1.45 8.30
N LEU A 28 29.44 -0.15 8.21
CA LEU A 28 28.77 0.81 7.33
C LEU A 28 28.94 0.57 5.82
N HIS A 29 29.56 -0.49 5.45
CA HIS A 29 29.69 -0.89 4.07
C HIS A 29 28.52 -1.80 3.73
N SER A 30 27.39 -1.18 3.32
CA SER A 30 26.37 -1.95 2.60
C SER A 30 27.07 -2.64 1.44
N ILE A 31 27.29 -3.92 1.63
CA ILE A 31 28.10 -4.69 0.71
C ILE A 31 27.46 -4.68 -0.66
N ILE A 32 26.15 -4.69 -0.71
CA ILE A 32 25.36 -4.71 -1.95
C ILE A 32 24.09 -3.89 -1.76
N SER A 33 23.81 -2.98 -2.68
CA SER A 33 22.52 -2.35 -2.83
C SER A 33 21.84 -2.88 -4.10
N TYR A 34 20.53 -3.00 -4.09
CA TYR A 34 19.78 -3.52 -5.23
C TYR A 34 19.06 -2.40 -5.97
N GLY A 35 19.17 -2.43 -7.28
CA GLY A 35 18.34 -1.65 -8.19
C GLY A 35 17.24 -2.52 -8.77
N LEU A 36 15.98 -2.11 -8.64
CA LEU A 36 14.85 -2.84 -9.17
C LEU A 36 14.55 -2.39 -10.59
N GLU A 37 14.82 -3.26 -11.53
CA GLU A 37 14.39 -3.13 -12.91
C GLU A 37 13.02 -3.80 -13.12
N GLY A 38 12.24 -3.32 -14.06
CA GLY A 38 10.98 -3.99 -14.45
C GLY A 38 10.01 -3.05 -15.15
N ALA A 39 9.01 -3.61 -15.79
CA ALA A 39 7.95 -2.84 -16.44
C ALA A 39 7.19 -1.94 -15.45
N PRO A 40 6.59 -0.85 -15.91
CA PRO A 40 5.64 -0.08 -15.13
C PRO A 40 4.53 -0.99 -14.58
N GLY A 41 4.14 -0.76 -13.32
CA GLY A 41 3.06 -1.55 -12.71
C GLY A 41 3.44 -2.91 -12.12
N MET A 42 4.71 -3.34 -12.25
CA MET A 42 5.21 -4.61 -11.68
C MET A 42 5.32 -4.62 -10.14
N GLY A 43 5.02 -3.50 -9.48
CA GLY A 43 5.02 -3.44 -8.02
C GLY A 43 6.36 -3.07 -7.39
N LYS A 44 7.34 -2.51 -8.13
CA LYS A 44 8.64 -2.07 -7.61
C LYS A 44 8.50 -1.20 -6.36
N THR A 45 7.68 -0.16 -6.43
CA THR A 45 7.43 0.76 -5.30
C THR A 45 6.73 0.04 -4.14
N SER A 46 5.78 -0.84 -4.45
CA SER A 46 5.01 -1.59 -3.44
C SER A 46 5.88 -2.58 -2.67
N VAL A 47 6.80 -3.28 -3.33
CA VAL A 47 7.68 -4.25 -2.66
C VAL A 47 8.67 -3.56 -1.72
N VAL A 48 9.24 -2.40 -2.12
CA VAL A 48 10.13 -1.62 -1.24
C VAL A 48 9.36 -0.99 -0.08
N ARG A 49 8.13 -0.52 -0.30
CA ARG A 49 7.23 -0.05 0.78
C ARG A 49 6.91 -1.16 1.78
N SER A 50 6.58 -2.35 1.29
CA SER A 50 6.33 -3.52 2.13
C SER A 50 7.58 -3.89 2.96
N LEU A 51 8.77 -3.81 2.36
CA LEU A 51 10.04 -4.03 3.06
C LEU A 51 10.24 -3.00 4.20
N ALA A 52 9.94 -1.73 3.97
CA ALA A 52 10.00 -0.70 5.01
C ALA A 52 9.03 -1.01 6.16
N THR A 53 7.83 -1.51 5.86
CA THR A 53 6.86 -1.96 6.87
C THR A 53 7.41 -3.14 7.68
N ASP A 54 7.99 -4.15 7.02
CA ASP A 54 8.59 -5.31 7.70
C ASP A 54 9.76 -4.91 8.61
N TRP A 55 10.48 -3.87 8.25
CA TRP A 55 11.59 -3.32 9.03
C TRP A 55 11.15 -2.31 10.10
N ASN A 56 9.87 -1.97 10.12
CA ASN A 56 9.31 -0.90 10.98
C ASN A 56 10.05 0.43 10.80
N LEU A 57 10.35 0.78 9.56
CA LEU A 57 11.03 2.03 9.18
C LEU A 57 10.10 2.95 8.38
N PRO A 58 10.26 4.27 8.53
CA PRO A 58 9.62 5.24 7.65
C PRO A 58 9.97 4.98 6.18
N PHE A 59 9.00 5.12 5.28
CA PHE A 59 9.17 4.99 3.84
C PHE A 59 9.08 6.35 3.16
N ILE A 60 10.03 6.64 2.28
CA ILE A 60 10.12 7.89 1.53
C ILE A 60 10.29 7.53 0.05
N THR A 61 9.38 7.99 -0.80
CA THR A 61 9.49 7.86 -2.26
C THR A 61 9.96 9.16 -2.88
N VAL A 62 10.92 9.11 -3.77
CA VAL A 62 11.44 10.28 -4.47
C VAL A 62 11.36 10.04 -5.98
N ALA A 63 10.56 10.82 -6.68
CA ALA A 63 10.46 10.79 -8.13
C ALA A 63 11.60 11.62 -8.74
N ILE A 64 12.67 10.94 -9.17
CA ILE A 64 13.89 11.61 -9.65
C ILE A 64 13.73 12.26 -11.02
N ASN A 65 12.78 11.82 -11.82
CA ASN A 65 12.50 12.40 -13.14
C ASN A 65 12.18 13.90 -13.10
N GLN A 66 11.80 14.42 -11.92
CA GLN A 66 11.53 15.87 -11.71
C GLN A 66 12.80 16.67 -11.46
N TRP A 67 13.95 16.03 -11.26
CA TRP A 67 15.21 16.69 -10.94
C TRP A 67 16.05 16.97 -12.19
N VAL A 68 16.42 18.22 -12.35
CA VAL A 68 17.21 18.70 -13.50
C VAL A 68 18.71 18.76 -13.19
N ASN A 69 19.06 19.05 -11.95
CA ASN A 69 20.44 19.28 -11.50
C ASN A 69 20.76 18.48 -10.24
N GLY A 70 22.06 18.24 -10.01
CA GLY A 70 22.54 17.66 -8.75
C GLY A 70 22.16 18.47 -7.51
N SER A 71 21.93 19.75 -7.66
CA SER A 71 21.43 20.65 -6.61
C SER A 71 20.01 20.29 -6.12
N ASP A 72 19.19 19.69 -6.96
CA ASP A 72 17.86 19.23 -6.54
C ASP A 72 17.96 18.10 -5.50
N ILE A 73 19.07 17.37 -5.52
CA ILE A 73 19.39 16.33 -4.55
C ILE A 73 19.86 16.92 -3.23
N VAL A 74 20.79 17.88 -3.29
CA VAL A 74 21.49 18.39 -2.11
C VAL A 74 20.87 19.67 -1.56
N GLY A 75 19.89 20.24 -2.24
CA GLY A 75 19.23 21.49 -1.89
C GLY A 75 20.02 22.75 -2.29
N PHE A 76 19.31 23.81 -2.53
CA PHE A 76 19.85 25.16 -2.62
C PHE A 76 19.37 25.98 -1.44
N SER A 77 20.23 26.85 -0.96
CA SER A 77 19.79 27.87 -0.04
C SER A 77 20.43 29.21 -0.37
N TYR A 78 19.59 30.13 -0.76
CA TYR A 78 19.91 31.55 -0.74
C TYR A 78 18.87 32.25 0.13
N LYS A 79 19.18 32.48 1.41
CA LYS A 79 18.48 33.51 2.17
C LYS A 79 19.21 34.81 1.94
N GLY A 80 18.59 35.68 1.15
CA GLY A 80 19.01 37.08 1.10
C GLY A 80 18.63 37.75 2.41
N HIS A 81 19.57 38.10 3.25
CA HIS A 81 19.35 39.05 4.32
C HIS A 81 19.41 40.46 3.73
N LYS A 82 18.32 41.20 3.82
CA LYS A 82 18.30 42.61 3.46
C LYS A 82 18.97 43.38 4.60
N ASN A 83 20.14 43.94 4.31
CA ASN A 83 20.87 44.78 5.24
C ASN A 83 20.11 46.10 5.51
N LYS A 84 20.47 46.78 6.60
CA LYS A 84 19.86 48.07 6.97
C LYS A 84 20.11 49.17 5.93
N ASP A 85 21.13 49.04 5.09
CA ASP A 85 21.48 49.94 3.99
C ASP A 85 20.78 49.61 2.66
N GLY A 86 19.93 48.57 2.65
CA GLY A 86 19.18 48.13 1.48
C GLY A 86 19.91 47.13 0.57
N SER A 87 21.16 46.81 0.85
CA SER A 87 21.91 45.76 0.17
C SER A 87 21.41 44.37 0.58
N PHE A 88 21.65 43.36 -0.28
CA PHE A 88 21.34 41.95 0.02
C PHE A 88 22.64 41.21 0.20
N ASP A 89 22.88 40.68 1.40
CA ASP A 89 23.86 39.63 1.61
C ASP A 89 23.24 38.29 1.25
N LEU A 90 23.83 37.65 0.25
CA LEU A 90 23.53 36.27 -0.09
C LEU A 90 24.33 35.38 0.88
N ALA A 91 23.86 35.26 2.11
CA ALA A 91 24.36 34.21 3.01
C ALA A 91 23.68 32.90 2.63
N GLY A 92 24.47 31.97 2.11
CA GLY A 92 24.00 30.59 1.86
C GLY A 92 23.74 29.89 3.20
N GLU A 93 22.52 29.78 3.63
CA GLU A 93 22.14 28.81 4.65
C GLU A 93 21.84 27.49 3.94
N ASP A 94 22.45 26.40 4.38
CA ASP A 94 22.21 25.08 3.82
C ASP A 94 20.81 24.58 4.18
N GLU A 95 19.93 24.60 3.21
CA GLU A 95 18.57 24.06 3.37
C GLU A 95 18.59 22.55 3.22
N ILE A 96 17.99 21.84 4.15
CA ILE A 96 17.81 20.39 4.08
C ILE A 96 16.68 20.08 3.10
N PRO A 97 16.96 19.32 2.01
CA PRO A 97 15.93 18.89 1.08
C PRO A 97 14.79 18.14 1.77
N ASN A 98 13.56 18.39 1.31
CA ASN A 98 12.36 17.84 1.96
C ASN A 98 12.29 16.30 1.97
N TRP A 99 12.98 15.64 1.05
CA TRP A 99 12.98 14.18 0.93
C TRP A 99 13.97 13.49 1.86
N LEU A 100 14.93 14.23 2.45
CA LEU A 100 15.93 13.65 3.34
C LEU A 100 15.31 13.20 4.67
N PRO A 101 15.76 12.05 5.21
CA PRO A 101 15.20 11.44 6.42
C PRO A 101 15.68 12.16 7.69
N PHE A 102 15.22 13.38 7.88
CA PHE A 102 15.36 14.16 9.10
C PHE A 102 14.01 14.30 9.78
N TYR A 103 13.99 14.34 11.10
CA TYR A 103 12.74 14.58 11.82
C TYR A 103 12.11 15.92 11.44
N ARG A 104 10.79 15.95 11.47
CA ARG A 104 9.93 17.08 11.13
C ARG A 104 9.06 17.48 12.30
N VAL A 105 8.50 18.68 12.23
CA VAL A 105 7.52 19.18 13.20
C VAL A 105 6.13 19.08 12.62
N ASP A 106 5.27 18.28 13.23
CA ASP A 106 3.87 18.23 12.85
C ASP A 106 3.24 19.62 13.09
N PRO A 107 2.69 20.27 12.06
CA PRO A 107 2.15 21.62 12.19
C PRO A 107 0.96 21.71 13.15
N ARG A 108 0.23 20.59 13.37
CA ARG A 108 -0.96 20.54 14.23
C ARG A 108 -0.60 20.24 15.69
N THR A 109 0.14 19.15 15.90
CA THR A 109 0.45 18.66 17.25
C THR A 109 1.74 19.26 17.83
N LYS A 110 2.59 19.87 16.99
CA LYS A 110 3.95 20.31 17.29
C LYS A 110 4.88 19.16 17.70
N ALA A 111 4.44 17.92 17.51
CA ALA A 111 5.24 16.73 17.82
C ALA A 111 6.38 16.55 16.80
N LYS A 112 7.47 15.93 17.28
CA LYS A 112 8.56 15.43 16.47
C LYS A 112 8.09 14.17 15.73
N VAL A 113 8.10 14.20 14.39
CA VAL A 113 7.67 13.08 13.54
C VAL A 113 8.74 12.76 12.49
N PRO A 114 8.87 11.50 12.05
CA PRO A 114 9.82 11.16 10.99
C PRO A 114 9.35 11.72 9.64
N THR A 115 10.28 11.95 8.72
CA THR A 115 9.95 12.24 7.33
C THR A 115 9.36 10.99 6.67
N THR A 116 8.21 11.15 6.07
CA THR A 116 7.51 10.17 5.22
C THR A 116 6.98 10.89 3.98
N ASP A 117 6.32 10.18 3.08
CA ASP A 117 5.67 10.82 1.93
C ASP A 117 4.64 11.89 2.34
N ASP A 118 3.98 11.70 3.49
CA ASP A 118 2.96 12.63 4.01
C ASP A 118 3.54 13.84 4.75
N THR A 119 4.77 13.73 5.28
CA THR A 119 5.38 14.76 6.14
C THR A 119 6.50 15.54 5.48
N LYS A 120 6.85 15.25 4.22
CA LYS A 120 7.93 15.92 3.46
C LYS A 120 7.88 17.45 3.48
N GLY A 121 6.68 18.02 3.45
CA GLY A 121 6.48 19.48 3.44
C GLY A 121 6.53 20.15 4.82
N TYR A 122 6.71 19.37 5.90
CA TYR A 122 6.76 19.92 7.25
C TYR A 122 8.12 20.56 7.54
N SER A 123 8.15 21.52 8.47
CA SER A 123 9.39 22.16 8.92
C SER A 123 10.33 21.15 9.57
N ILE A 124 11.64 21.35 9.41
CA ILE A 124 12.65 20.54 10.08
C ILE A 124 12.55 20.71 11.60
N TRP A 125 12.61 19.59 12.30
CA TRP A 125 12.82 19.58 13.74
C TRP A 125 14.31 19.77 14.04
N THR A 126 14.62 20.64 14.99
CA THR A 126 15.99 20.90 15.47
C THR A 126 16.07 20.69 16.97
N ASP A 127 17.21 20.25 17.45
CA ASP A 127 17.49 20.15 18.89
C ASP A 127 17.65 21.52 19.56
N GLU A 128 17.96 21.54 20.84
CA GLU A 128 18.21 22.76 21.64
C GLU A 128 19.38 23.60 21.10
N LYS A 129 20.28 23.01 20.32
CA LYS A 129 21.42 23.69 19.68
C LYS A 129 21.08 24.17 18.25
N GLY A 130 19.85 23.94 17.81
CA GLY A 130 19.42 24.27 16.44
C GLY A 130 19.90 23.28 15.38
N LEU A 131 20.39 22.10 15.78
CA LEU A 131 20.88 21.09 14.85
C LEU A 131 19.76 20.13 14.43
N PRO A 132 19.65 19.81 13.11
CA PRO A 132 18.70 18.84 12.62
C PRO A 132 19.10 17.43 13.02
N GLU A 133 18.13 16.58 13.29
CA GLU A 133 18.34 15.17 13.67
C GLU A 133 17.87 14.23 12.57
N ALA A 134 18.77 13.38 12.09
CA ALA A 134 18.46 12.35 11.11
C ALA A 134 17.84 11.12 11.76
N HIS A 135 17.01 10.39 11.00
CA HIS A 135 16.41 9.13 11.46
C HIS A 135 16.62 8.00 10.44
N ALA A 136 16.49 6.77 10.90
CA ALA A 136 16.50 5.58 10.05
C ALA A 136 15.32 5.62 9.08
N ALA A 137 15.51 5.18 7.83
CA ALA A 137 14.47 5.18 6.82
C ALA A 137 14.79 4.23 5.66
N VAL A 138 13.75 3.85 4.93
CA VAL A 138 13.87 3.29 3.58
C VAL A 138 13.52 4.38 2.59
N VAL A 139 14.44 4.68 1.68
CA VAL A 139 14.28 5.71 0.65
C VAL A 139 14.31 5.05 -0.72
N LEU A 140 13.24 5.17 -1.47
CA LEU A 140 13.13 4.71 -2.84
C LEU A 140 13.27 5.88 -3.82
N LEU A 141 14.22 5.77 -4.72
CA LEU A 141 14.40 6.67 -5.85
C LEU A 141 13.70 6.05 -7.04
N ASP A 142 12.50 6.50 -7.31
CA ASP A 142 11.67 5.97 -8.39
C ASP A 142 11.98 6.67 -9.71
N GLU A 143 11.79 5.96 -10.82
CA GLU A 143 12.06 6.42 -12.18
C GLU A 143 13.52 6.86 -12.41
N PHE A 144 14.45 6.13 -11.79
CA PHE A 144 15.87 6.51 -11.75
C PHE A 144 16.51 6.62 -13.14
N SER A 145 16.08 5.83 -14.11
CA SER A 145 16.53 5.91 -15.51
C SER A 145 16.09 7.19 -16.24
N ALA A 146 15.10 7.92 -15.71
CA ALA A 146 14.70 9.21 -16.26
C ALA A 146 15.61 10.37 -15.80
N ALA A 147 16.45 10.15 -14.78
CA ALA A 147 17.36 11.16 -14.28
C ALA A 147 18.56 11.33 -15.21
N ASN A 148 19.02 12.58 -15.39
CA ASN A 148 20.23 12.80 -16.15
C ASN A 148 21.49 12.27 -15.42
N PRO A 149 22.60 11.98 -16.13
CA PRO A 149 23.81 11.40 -15.55
C PRO A 149 24.43 12.22 -14.40
N ARG A 150 24.27 13.54 -14.38
CA ARG A 150 24.78 14.39 -13.27
C ARG A 150 24.00 14.15 -11.99
N VAL A 151 22.68 14.03 -12.09
CA VAL A 151 21.79 13.69 -10.96
C VAL A 151 22.15 12.31 -10.43
N GLN A 152 22.33 11.32 -11.31
CA GLN A 152 22.75 9.96 -10.93
C GLN A 152 24.08 9.97 -10.17
N GLY A 153 25.12 10.68 -10.69
CA GLY A 153 26.42 10.78 -10.05
C GLY A 153 26.38 11.49 -8.69
N THR A 154 25.59 12.56 -8.55
CA THR A 154 25.43 13.24 -7.26
C THR A 154 24.77 12.33 -6.24
N PHE A 155 23.72 11.61 -6.65
CA PHE A 155 23.05 10.65 -5.76
C PHE A 155 23.99 9.52 -5.33
N LEU A 156 24.82 8.99 -6.24
CA LEU A 156 25.80 7.96 -5.90
C LEU A 156 26.68 8.42 -4.73
N THR A 157 27.15 9.67 -4.77
CA THR A 157 27.95 10.24 -3.67
C THR A 157 27.19 10.24 -2.35
N VAL A 158 25.94 10.66 -2.35
CA VAL A 158 25.08 10.66 -1.14
C VAL A 158 24.85 9.22 -0.61
N ALA A 159 24.56 8.28 -1.50
CA ALA A 159 24.34 6.89 -1.12
C ALA A 159 25.60 6.25 -0.50
N LEU A 160 26.77 6.61 -1.00
CA LEU A 160 28.08 6.10 -0.54
C LEU A 160 28.51 6.68 0.78
N THR A 161 28.44 8.00 0.89
CA THR A 161 29.00 8.74 2.03
C THR A 161 28.03 8.92 3.17
N LYS A 162 26.72 8.76 2.91
CA LYS A 162 25.65 9.15 3.83
C LYS A 162 25.76 10.62 4.27
N ILE A 163 26.36 11.45 3.45
CA ILE A 163 26.53 12.88 3.71
C ILE A 163 25.89 13.67 2.59
N VAL A 164 25.08 14.64 2.97
CA VAL A 164 24.50 15.63 2.06
C VAL A 164 24.97 17.01 2.53
N LYS A 165 25.90 17.62 1.76
CA LYS A 165 26.62 18.82 2.18
C LYS A 165 27.31 18.62 3.55
N VAL A 166 26.80 19.29 4.59
CA VAL A 166 27.31 19.19 5.97
C VAL A 166 26.48 18.27 6.86
N PHE A 167 25.40 17.72 6.34
CA PHE A 167 24.46 16.92 7.10
C PHE A 167 24.78 15.43 6.96
N HIS A 168 24.91 14.76 8.10
CA HIS A 168 25.08 13.31 8.17
C HIS A 168 23.70 12.63 8.26
N LEU A 169 23.46 11.68 7.38
CA LEU A 169 22.28 10.82 7.45
C LEU A 169 22.48 9.75 8.53
N HIS A 170 21.37 9.22 9.01
CA HIS A 170 21.41 8.08 9.91
C HIS A 170 22.03 6.84 9.23
N ASN A 171 22.77 6.03 9.96
CA ASN A 171 23.47 4.87 9.40
C ASN A 171 22.48 3.86 8.77
N ASP A 172 21.33 3.64 9.41
CA ASP A 172 20.25 2.77 8.90
C ASP A 172 19.31 3.50 7.93
N VAL A 173 19.87 4.35 7.04
CA VAL A 173 19.14 4.84 5.87
C VAL A 173 19.46 3.92 4.70
N ASN A 174 18.44 3.23 4.21
CA ASN A 174 18.56 2.25 3.15
C ASN A 174 18.01 2.84 1.84
N PHE A 175 18.90 3.03 0.87
CA PHE A 175 18.54 3.56 -0.44
C PHE A 175 18.29 2.42 -1.43
N PHE A 176 17.16 2.49 -2.11
CA PHE A 176 16.81 1.64 -3.25
C PHE A 176 16.61 2.51 -4.48
N ILE A 177 16.96 2.00 -5.64
CA ILE A 177 16.64 2.63 -6.93
C ILE A 177 15.65 1.76 -7.69
N ALA A 178 14.68 2.37 -8.37
CA ALA A 178 13.79 1.68 -9.28
C ALA A 178 13.84 2.33 -10.66
N PHE A 179 13.86 1.51 -11.69
CA PHE A 179 13.97 1.97 -13.07
C PHE A 179 13.26 1.04 -14.04
N ASN A 180 12.99 1.55 -15.23
CA ASN A 180 12.45 0.78 -16.33
C ASN A 180 13.60 0.38 -17.25
N GLY A 181 13.61 -0.86 -17.76
CA GLY A 181 14.62 -1.32 -18.70
C GLY A 181 14.60 -0.49 -19.99
N SER A 182 15.80 -0.20 -20.53
CA SER A 182 15.97 0.60 -21.74
C SER A 182 15.51 -0.11 -23.01
N ASP A 183 15.46 -1.43 -22.98
CA ASP A 183 15.30 -2.27 -24.18
C ASP A 183 13.82 -2.61 -24.47
N ARG A 184 12.88 -2.07 -23.70
CA ARG A 184 11.45 -2.36 -23.88
C ARG A 184 10.84 -1.41 -24.91
N GLU A 185 10.15 -1.96 -25.91
CA GLU A 185 9.38 -1.20 -26.90
C GLU A 185 8.41 -0.22 -26.20
N GLY A 186 8.39 1.01 -26.67
CA GLY A 186 7.56 2.10 -26.09
C GLY A 186 8.27 3.02 -25.09
N PHE A 187 9.43 2.65 -24.56
CA PHE A 187 10.24 3.50 -23.67
C PHE A 187 11.55 3.97 -24.30
N MET A 188 11.84 3.54 -25.52
CA MET A 188 13.02 3.97 -26.28
C MET A 188 13.06 5.50 -26.43
N GLY A 189 14.11 6.10 -25.91
CA GLY A 189 14.34 7.56 -25.96
C GLY A 189 13.76 8.37 -24.80
N GLN A 190 13.01 7.76 -23.87
CA GLN A 190 12.50 8.44 -22.66
C GLN A 190 13.36 8.16 -21.40
N THR A 191 14.28 7.19 -21.48
CA THR A 191 15.12 6.79 -20.36
C THR A 191 16.60 7.02 -20.74
N SER A 192 17.36 7.61 -19.81
CA SER A 192 18.81 7.65 -19.88
C SER A 192 19.36 6.30 -19.45
N GLU A 193 20.46 5.87 -20.07
CA GLU A 193 21.20 4.72 -19.54
C GLU A 193 21.63 5.02 -18.10
N ILE A 194 21.46 4.03 -17.22
CA ILE A 194 22.01 4.15 -15.87
C ILE A 194 23.51 4.10 -15.98
N SER A 195 24.16 5.08 -15.36
CA SER A 195 25.61 5.18 -15.38
C SER A 195 26.26 3.86 -14.94
N PRO A 196 27.22 3.33 -15.70
CA PRO A 196 27.97 2.13 -15.30
C PRO A 196 28.60 2.26 -13.90
N ALA A 197 28.90 3.48 -13.44
CA ALA A 197 29.38 3.73 -12.09
C ALA A 197 28.34 3.41 -11.00
N MET A 198 27.06 3.34 -11.35
CA MET A 198 25.97 2.96 -10.45
C MET A 198 25.72 1.46 -10.41
N LEU A 199 26.02 0.75 -11.48
CA LEU A 199 25.66 -0.66 -11.66
C LEU A 199 26.88 -1.59 -11.61
N GLY A 200 26.65 -2.81 -11.16
CA GLY A 200 27.60 -3.91 -11.23
C GLY A 200 28.72 -3.83 -10.20
N SER A 201 29.81 -4.54 -10.46
CA SER A 201 30.95 -4.70 -9.54
C SER A 201 31.73 -3.41 -9.25
N CYS A 202 31.68 -2.44 -10.15
CA CYS A 202 32.26 -1.11 -9.94
C CYS A 202 31.28 -0.13 -9.35
N GLY A 203 29.98 -0.42 -9.40
CA GLY A 203 28.91 0.36 -8.83
C GLY A 203 28.40 -0.22 -7.52
N ARG A 204 27.37 0.38 -6.98
CA ARG A 204 26.78 0.01 -5.69
C ARG A 204 25.45 -0.71 -5.81
N TYR A 205 24.88 -0.73 -7.01
CA TYR A 205 23.56 -1.32 -7.24
C TYR A 205 23.66 -2.49 -8.21
N PHE A 206 23.21 -3.65 -7.75
CA PHE A 206 23.01 -4.79 -8.63
C PHE A 206 21.60 -4.70 -9.22
N PRO A 207 21.47 -4.68 -10.54
CA PRO A 207 20.16 -4.69 -11.21
C PRO A 207 19.49 -6.04 -11.00
N LEU A 208 18.29 -6.01 -10.43
CA LEU A 208 17.42 -7.17 -10.28
C LEU A 208 16.15 -6.90 -11.06
N GLU A 209 15.83 -7.75 -12.01
CA GLU A 209 14.57 -7.67 -12.75
C GLU A 209 13.44 -8.25 -11.92
N LEU A 210 12.52 -7.36 -11.49
CA LEU A 210 11.33 -7.81 -10.77
C LEU A 210 10.37 -8.46 -11.75
N ILE A 211 10.14 -9.75 -11.58
CA ILE A 211 9.15 -10.49 -12.34
C ILE A 211 7.78 -10.49 -11.65
N TYR A 212 6.75 -10.63 -12.46
CA TYR A 212 5.38 -10.70 -11.99
C TYR A 212 5.14 -11.92 -11.09
N GLU A 213 4.41 -11.73 -10.01
CA GLU A 213 4.03 -12.78 -9.08
C GLU A 213 2.56 -12.61 -8.68
N ASP A 214 1.70 -13.59 -9.03
CA ASP A 214 0.29 -13.60 -8.64
C ASP A 214 0.10 -13.44 -7.12
N ALA A 215 0.98 -14.03 -6.32
CA ALA A 215 0.91 -13.96 -4.87
C ALA A 215 1.06 -12.52 -4.35
N SER A 216 1.89 -11.71 -4.97
CA SER A 216 2.08 -10.30 -4.61
C SER A 216 0.85 -9.46 -4.96
N VAL A 217 0.28 -9.66 -6.15
CA VAL A 217 -0.96 -9.00 -6.57
C VAL A 217 -2.13 -9.41 -5.68
N LEU A 218 -2.25 -10.71 -5.41
CA LEU A 218 -3.29 -11.23 -4.52
C LEU A 218 -3.17 -10.63 -3.12
N ARG A 219 -1.95 -10.53 -2.58
CA ARG A 219 -1.71 -9.90 -1.27
C ARG A 219 -2.16 -8.44 -1.27
N ALA A 220 -1.76 -7.65 -2.28
CA ALA A 220 -2.17 -6.25 -2.39
C ALA A 220 -3.71 -6.11 -2.38
N VAL A 221 -4.41 -6.95 -3.15
CA VAL A 221 -5.88 -6.98 -3.17
C VAL A 221 -6.46 -7.39 -1.81
N GLN A 222 -5.90 -8.42 -1.15
CA GLN A 222 -6.39 -8.93 0.13
C GLN A 222 -6.20 -7.94 1.28
N GLU A 223 -5.07 -7.27 1.33
CA GLU A 223 -4.71 -6.33 2.40
C GLU A 223 -5.37 -4.96 2.23
N ASN A 224 -5.81 -4.61 1.03
CA ASN A 224 -6.43 -3.31 0.76
C ASN A 224 -7.84 -3.24 1.42
N PRO A 225 -8.05 -2.37 2.43
CA PRO A 225 -9.32 -2.27 3.15
C PRO A 225 -10.46 -1.73 2.28
N ASN A 226 -10.14 -1.04 1.18
CA ASN A 226 -11.12 -0.42 0.29
C ASN A 226 -11.65 -1.38 -0.78
N ILE A 227 -11.04 -2.56 -0.93
CA ILE A 227 -11.54 -3.58 -1.84
C ILE A 227 -12.58 -4.43 -1.10
N SER A 228 -13.75 -4.61 -1.72
CA SER A 228 -14.83 -5.39 -1.15
C SER A 228 -14.46 -6.89 -1.05
N MET A 229 -15.08 -7.59 -0.09
CA MET A 229 -14.81 -9.02 0.11
C MET A 229 -15.19 -9.84 -1.12
N PHE A 230 -16.22 -9.46 -1.87
CA PHE A 230 -16.58 -10.10 -3.13
C PHE A 230 -15.37 -10.14 -4.08
N TRP A 231 -14.73 -8.99 -4.32
CA TRP A 231 -13.58 -8.90 -5.24
C TRP A 231 -12.33 -9.55 -4.68
N LYS A 232 -12.15 -9.56 -3.36
CA LYS A 232 -11.07 -10.34 -2.70
C LYS A 232 -11.22 -11.83 -2.94
N MET A 233 -12.43 -12.35 -2.81
CA MET A 233 -12.72 -13.76 -3.08
C MET A 233 -12.61 -14.12 -4.55
N PHE A 234 -13.16 -13.28 -5.42
CA PHE A 234 -13.03 -13.43 -6.87
C PHE A 234 -11.54 -13.52 -7.24
N SER A 235 -10.73 -12.58 -6.76
CA SER A 235 -9.28 -12.58 -7.01
C SER A 235 -8.60 -13.84 -6.49
N LYS A 236 -8.92 -14.28 -5.28
CA LYS A 236 -8.35 -15.51 -4.71
C LYS A 236 -8.64 -16.75 -5.57
N LYS A 237 -9.80 -16.80 -6.20
CA LYS A 237 -10.22 -17.93 -7.02
C LYS A 237 -9.71 -17.84 -8.46
N HIS A 238 -9.74 -16.66 -9.08
CA HIS A 238 -9.61 -16.49 -10.51
C HIS A 238 -8.40 -15.70 -10.99
N LEU A 239 -7.58 -15.12 -10.09
CA LEU A 239 -6.42 -14.32 -10.52
C LEU A 239 -5.49 -15.10 -11.45
N LYS A 240 -5.22 -16.37 -11.14
CA LYS A 240 -4.36 -17.25 -11.95
C LYS A 240 -4.95 -17.54 -13.35
N ASP A 241 -6.27 -17.59 -13.46
CA ASP A 241 -6.96 -17.86 -14.73
C ASP A 241 -6.77 -16.69 -15.70
N LEU A 242 -6.58 -15.48 -15.16
CA LEU A 242 -6.40 -14.25 -15.96
C LEU A 242 -5.01 -14.12 -16.59
N LYS A 243 -4.02 -14.85 -16.11
CA LYS A 243 -2.64 -14.88 -16.64
C LYS A 243 -2.05 -13.47 -16.89
N LEU A 244 -2.18 -12.57 -15.92
CA LEU A 244 -1.73 -11.17 -16.06
C LEU A 244 -0.24 -11.00 -16.38
N ALA A 245 0.57 -12.06 -16.18
CA ALA A 245 1.99 -12.10 -16.55
C ALA A 245 2.24 -12.39 -18.03
N ASP A 246 1.21 -12.67 -18.82
CA ASP A 246 1.36 -12.98 -20.23
C ASP A 246 1.77 -11.73 -21.03
N GLU A 247 2.98 -11.74 -21.58
CA GLU A 247 3.54 -10.62 -22.33
C GLU A 247 2.70 -10.25 -23.57
N SER A 248 1.89 -11.19 -24.05
CA SER A 248 0.97 -10.94 -25.17
C SER A 248 -0.22 -10.04 -24.81
N LEU A 249 -0.47 -9.82 -23.49
CA LEU A 249 -1.59 -9.02 -22.99
C LEU A 249 -1.36 -7.51 -23.01
N GLY A 250 -0.18 -7.04 -23.44
CA GLY A 250 0.14 -5.62 -23.51
C GLY A 250 0.59 -5.02 -22.15
N HIS A 251 1.10 -3.78 -22.22
CA HIS A 251 1.75 -3.13 -21.08
C HIS A 251 0.79 -2.66 -19.97
N HIS A 252 -0.49 -2.58 -20.25
CA HIS A 252 -1.50 -2.07 -19.32
C HIS A 252 -2.19 -3.15 -18.49
N SER A 253 -2.13 -4.40 -18.92
CA SER A 253 -2.73 -5.54 -18.23
C SER A 253 -1.80 -6.10 -17.14
N CYS A 254 -1.45 -5.27 -16.17
CA CYS A 254 -0.52 -5.59 -15.08
C CYS A 254 -1.22 -5.64 -13.71
N GLY A 255 -0.48 -6.06 -12.69
CA GLY A 255 -1.00 -6.16 -11.32
C GLY A 255 -1.60 -4.85 -10.77
N ARG A 256 -1.01 -3.68 -11.10
CA ARG A 256 -1.56 -2.36 -10.71
C ARG A 256 -2.91 -2.10 -11.39
N THR A 257 -3.04 -2.40 -12.67
CA THR A 257 -4.30 -2.26 -13.40
C THR A 257 -5.38 -3.13 -12.78
N TYR A 258 -5.03 -4.37 -12.43
CA TYR A 258 -5.95 -5.28 -11.76
C TYR A 258 -6.38 -4.77 -10.39
N GLU A 259 -5.46 -4.32 -9.53
CA GLU A 259 -5.79 -3.74 -8.22
C GLU A 259 -6.71 -2.51 -8.38
N ASN A 260 -6.40 -1.61 -9.31
CA ASN A 260 -7.23 -0.44 -9.59
C ASN A 260 -8.63 -0.82 -10.09
N LEU A 261 -8.74 -1.87 -10.91
CA LEU A 261 -10.03 -2.41 -11.33
C LEU A 261 -10.83 -2.91 -10.12
N MET A 262 -10.21 -3.71 -9.23
CA MET A 262 -10.87 -4.20 -8.02
C MET A 262 -11.34 -3.07 -7.11
N LEU A 263 -10.53 -2.02 -6.96
CA LEU A 263 -10.90 -0.80 -6.24
C LEU A 263 -12.10 -0.09 -6.90
N THR A 264 -12.02 0.14 -8.21
CA THR A 264 -13.07 0.85 -8.95
C THR A 264 -14.41 0.12 -8.88
N LEU A 265 -14.39 -1.21 -9.06
CA LEU A 265 -15.59 -2.03 -8.96
C LEU A 265 -16.13 -2.07 -7.51
N SER A 266 -15.24 -2.05 -6.50
CA SER A 266 -15.65 -1.97 -5.09
C SER A 266 -16.30 -0.63 -4.75
N PHE A 267 -15.71 0.49 -5.14
CA PHE A 267 -16.32 1.82 -4.97
C PHE A 267 -17.60 1.98 -5.77
N GLY A 268 -17.70 1.30 -6.91
CA GLY A 268 -18.89 1.17 -7.70
C GLY A 268 -19.95 0.29 -7.05
N CYS A 269 -19.68 -0.40 -5.92
CA CYS A 269 -20.54 -1.39 -5.28
C CYS A 269 -21.05 -2.45 -6.26
N TYR A 270 -20.18 -2.88 -7.18
CA TYR A 270 -20.48 -3.95 -8.11
C TYR A 270 -20.14 -5.32 -7.52
N ASP A 271 -20.97 -6.29 -7.79
CA ASP A 271 -20.76 -7.72 -7.56
C ASP A 271 -21.37 -8.51 -8.75
N ASN A 272 -21.46 -9.83 -8.67
CA ASN A 272 -22.01 -10.64 -9.77
C ASN A 272 -23.49 -10.35 -10.09
N LYS A 273 -24.28 -9.89 -9.13
CA LYS A 273 -25.72 -9.56 -9.32
C LYS A 273 -25.91 -8.13 -9.84
N HIS A 274 -25.00 -7.24 -9.48
CA HIS A 274 -25.03 -5.82 -9.87
C HIS A 274 -24.01 -5.51 -10.98
N PHE A 275 -23.58 -6.53 -11.74
CA PHE A 275 -22.58 -6.39 -12.80
C PHE A 275 -23.25 -5.95 -14.11
N ASP A 276 -23.64 -4.69 -14.13
CA ASP A 276 -24.40 -4.06 -15.22
C ASP A 276 -23.52 -3.64 -16.41
N ARG A 277 -24.14 -2.95 -17.38
CA ARG A 277 -23.43 -2.41 -18.55
C ARG A 277 -22.29 -1.48 -18.18
N LEU A 278 -22.43 -0.68 -17.10
CA LEU A 278 -21.39 0.27 -16.68
C LEU A 278 -20.19 -0.47 -16.06
N ALA A 279 -20.44 -1.49 -15.23
CA ALA A 279 -19.40 -2.34 -14.68
C ALA A 279 -18.60 -3.03 -15.78
N LYS A 280 -19.26 -3.58 -16.82
CA LYS A 280 -18.59 -4.17 -17.98
C LYS A 280 -17.73 -3.16 -18.72
N LYS A 281 -18.21 -1.93 -18.86
CA LYS A 281 -17.45 -0.85 -19.51
C LYS A 281 -16.23 -0.44 -18.70
N ILE A 282 -16.31 -0.45 -17.37
CA ILE A 282 -15.16 -0.23 -16.48
C ILE A 282 -14.09 -1.30 -16.72
N VAL A 283 -14.48 -2.57 -16.84
CA VAL A 283 -13.54 -3.68 -17.16
C VAL A 283 -12.87 -3.46 -18.52
N GLU A 284 -13.65 -3.15 -19.54
CA GLU A 284 -13.13 -2.87 -20.88
C GLU A 284 -12.14 -1.69 -20.90
N ILE A 285 -12.37 -0.64 -20.11
CA ILE A 285 -11.47 0.50 -19.98
C ILE A 285 -10.15 0.10 -19.28
N HIS A 286 -10.20 -0.74 -18.25
CA HIS A 286 -9.00 -1.15 -17.54
C HIS A 286 -8.14 -2.14 -18.36
N PHE A 287 -8.76 -2.94 -19.19
CA PHE A 287 -8.10 -3.90 -20.08
C PHE A 287 -8.22 -3.50 -21.55
N PHE A 288 -8.14 -2.20 -21.85
CA PHE A 288 -8.40 -1.67 -23.20
C PHE A 288 -7.43 -2.20 -24.28
N ASP A 289 -6.24 -2.64 -23.88
CA ASP A 289 -5.23 -3.23 -24.75
C ASP A 289 -5.37 -4.75 -24.88
N SER A 290 -6.32 -5.37 -24.17
CA SER A 290 -6.57 -6.80 -24.20
C SER A 290 -8.06 -7.14 -24.15
N ASP A 291 -8.74 -7.07 -25.30
CA ASP A 291 -10.16 -7.42 -25.43
C ASP A 291 -10.45 -8.87 -25.00
N GLY A 292 -9.51 -9.78 -25.22
CA GLY A 292 -9.61 -11.18 -24.77
C GLY A 292 -9.65 -11.28 -23.23
N LEU A 293 -8.80 -10.53 -22.54
CA LEU A 293 -8.76 -10.51 -21.07
C LEU A 293 -10.02 -9.87 -20.49
N ALA A 294 -10.49 -8.75 -21.06
CA ALA A 294 -11.73 -8.12 -20.63
C ALA A 294 -12.93 -9.08 -20.75
N LYS A 295 -13.07 -9.78 -21.86
CA LYS A 295 -14.14 -10.78 -22.08
C LYS A 295 -14.03 -11.96 -21.11
N LEU A 296 -12.82 -12.48 -20.90
CA LEU A 296 -12.58 -13.55 -19.93
C LEU A 296 -12.98 -13.11 -18.52
N PHE A 297 -12.54 -11.93 -18.09
CA PHE A 297 -12.88 -11.38 -16.78
C PHE A 297 -14.40 -11.27 -16.60
N ILE A 298 -15.10 -10.67 -17.57
CA ILE A 298 -16.57 -10.53 -17.54
C ILE A 298 -17.25 -11.89 -17.41
N SER A 299 -16.82 -12.86 -18.21
CA SER A 299 -17.35 -14.23 -18.15
C SER A 299 -17.12 -14.90 -16.80
N LEU A 300 -15.94 -14.70 -16.19
CA LEU A 300 -15.63 -15.25 -14.89
C LEU A 300 -16.51 -14.63 -13.78
N VAL A 301 -16.79 -13.33 -13.86
CA VAL A 301 -17.66 -12.63 -12.90
C VAL A 301 -19.10 -13.11 -13.01
N GLU A 302 -19.63 -13.22 -14.23
CA GLU A 302 -21.00 -13.69 -14.48
C GLU A 302 -21.23 -15.13 -14.01
N ASN A 303 -20.18 -15.96 -14.02
CA ASN A 303 -20.21 -17.34 -13.54
C ASN A 303 -19.75 -17.53 -12.08
N PHE A 304 -19.41 -16.43 -11.39
CA PHE A 304 -18.94 -16.49 -10.00
C PHE A 304 -20.14 -16.55 -9.05
N ASP A 305 -20.55 -17.76 -8.73
CA ASP A 305 -21.73 -18.00 -7.88
C ASP A 305 -21.41 -17.74 -6.41
N VAL A 306 -21.78 -16.57 -5.94
CA VAL A 306 -21.76 -16.15 -4.53
C VAL A 306 -23.11 -15.54 -4.19
N PRO A 307 -23.70 -15.91 -3.04
CA PRO A 307 -24.97 -15.31 -2.62
C PRO A 307 -24.88 -13.78 -2.53
N SER A 308 -25.87 -13.11 -3.02
CA SER A 308 -25.99 -11.64 -2.93
C SER A 308 -26.35 -11.19 -1.51
N GLY A 309 -26.16 -9.90 -1.23
CA GLY A 309 -26.59 -9.31 0.04
C GLY A 309 -28.11 -9.42 0.24
N GLU A 310 -28.91 -9.40 -0.81
CA GLU A 310 -30.36 -9.60 -0.76
C GLU A 310 -30.74 -11.01 -0.32
N GLU A 311 -30.02 -12.03 -0.82
CA GLU A 311 -30.26 -13.42 -0.43
C GLU A 311 -29.90 -13.65 1.05
N TYR A 312 -28.90 -12.95 1.58
CA TYR A 312 -28.60 -12.96 3.02
C TYR A 312 -29.63 -12.19 3.85
N LEU A 313 -30.09 -11.01 3.38
CA LEU A 313 -31.07 -10.18 4.07
C LEU A 313 -32.45 -10.84 4.14
N ASN A 314 -32.85 -11.54 3.10
CA ASN A 314 -34.17 -12.25 3.08
C ASN A 314 -34.07 -13.69 3.62
N GLY A 315 -32.89 -14.15 4.06
CA GLY A 315 -32.70 -15.45 4.69
C GLY A 315 -32.65 -16.65 3.73
N THR A 316 -32.62 -16.43 2.41
CA THR A 316 -32.47 -17.53 1.43
C THR A 316 -31.04 -18.06 1.38
N ALA A 317 -30.03 -17.22 1.70
CA ALA A 317 -28.66 -17.65 1.92
C ALA A 317 -28.33 -17.68 3.42
N ILE A 318 -27.86 -18.82 3.91
CA ILE A 318 -27.51 -19.02 5.32
C ILE A 318 -26.02 -19.43 5.40
N PRO A 319 -25.15 -18.63 6.06
CA PRO A 319 -23.75 -19.01 6.24
C PRO A 319 -23.59 -20.29 7.07
N LYS A 320 -22.70 -21.15 6.64
CA LYS A 320 -22.37 -22.42 7.32
C LYS A 320 -21.23 -22.26 8.32
N ASN A 321 -20.38 -21.28 8.09
CA ASN A 321 -19.17 -21.03 8.90
C ASN A 321 -18.89 -19.53 9.01
N PHE A 322 -17.92 -19.18 9.86
CA PHE A 322 -17.54 -17.79 10.15
C PHE A 322 -17.06 -17.02 8.92
N SER A 323 -16.27 -17.66 8.04
CA SER A 323 -15.79 -17.04 6.81
C SER A 323 -16.94 -16.69 5.88
N GLU A 324 -17.90 -17.57 5.69
CA GLU A 324 -19.11 -17.30 4.91
C GLU A 324 -19.96 -16.19 5.55
N ALA A 325 -19.99 -16.11 6.89
CA ALA A 325 -20.69 -15.03 7.58
C ALA A 325 -20.04 -13.66 7.32
N LEU A 326 -18.73 -13.56 7.33
CA LEU A 326 -18.01 -12.33 6.97
C LEU A 326 -18.25 -11.91 5.51
N ILE A 327 -18.32 -12.89 4.62
CA ILE A 327 -18.67 -12.69 3.22
C ILE A 327 -20.08 -12.12 3.09
N GLY A 328 -21.04 -12.73 3.78
CA GLY A 328 -22.43 -12.27 3.80
C GLY A 328 -22.56 -10.82 4.29
N ILE A 329 -21.86 -10.43 5.34
CA ILE A 329 -21.81 -9.04 5.84
C ILE A 329 -21.34 -8.07 4.75
N ASN A 330 -20.29 -8.43 4.02
CA ASN A 330 -19.79 -7.57 2.94
C ASN A 330 -20.77 -7.53 1.75
N ALA A 331 -21.39 -8.65 1.39
CA ALA A 331 -22.39 -8.69 0.33
C ALA A 331 -23.60 -7.84 0.69
N ILE A 332 -24.11 -7.94 1.92
CA ILE A 332 -25.19 -7.09 2.45
C ILE A 332 -24.80 -5.61 2.33
N SER A 333 -23.62 -5.23 2.82
CA SER A 333 -23.17 -3.83 2.79
C SER A 333 -23.04 -3.31 1.36
N THR A 334 -22.54 -4.10 0.43
CA THR A 334 -22.45 -3.76 -1.00
C THR A 334 -23.85 -3.53 -1.61
N THR A 335 -24.82 -4.41 -1.33
CA THR A 335 -26.21 -4.26 -1.78
C THR A 335 -26.83 -2.98 -1.23
N LEU A 336 -26.66 -2.69 0.06
CA LEU A 336 -27.18 -1.46 0.69
C LEU A 336 -26.52 -0.20 0.10
N GLY A 337 -25.23 -0.24 -0.18
CA GLY A 337 -24.50 0.83 -0.84
C GLY A 337 -25.00 1.08 -2.26
N PHE A 338 -25.26 0.02 -3.02
CA PHE A 338 -25.86 0.12 -4.35
C PHE A 338 -27.25 0.77 -4.32
N ARG A 339 -28.14 0.29 -3.47
CA ARG A 339 -29.48 0.89 -3.28
C ARG A 339 -29.41 2.37 -2.89
N SER A 340 -28.49 2.73 -1.99
CA SER A 340 -28.28 4.13 -1.58
C SER A 340 -27.92 5.04 -2.76
N ARG A 341 -27.11 4.55 -3.70
CA ARG A 341 -26.72 5.34 -4.89
C ARG A 341 -27.83 5.45 -5.92
N CYS A 342 -28.68 4.43 -6.02
CA CYS A 342 -29.84 4.47 -6.88
C CYS A 342 -31.00 5.29 -6.31
N ASN A 343 -30.80 5.96 -5.14
CA ASN A 343 -31.84 6.68 -4.41
C ASN A 343 -33.05 5.80 -4.02
N GLU A 344 -32.80 4.50 -3.83
CA GLU A 344 -33.80 3.55 -3.34
C GLU A 344 -33.84 3.56 -1.81
N ASN A 345 -34.88 2.95 -1.26
CA ASN A 345 -34.94 2.70 0.18
C ASN A 345 -33.82 1.74 0.56
N VAL A 346 -32.86 2.22 1.36
CA VAL A 346 -31.58 1.50 1.60
C VAL A 346 -31.82 0.17 2.31
N ILE A 347 -32.66 0.19 3.34
CA ILE A 347 -33.01 -0.99 4.11
C ILE A 347 -34.45 -0.84 4.69
N SER A 348 -35.27 -1.85 4.53
CA SER A 348 -36.59 -1.91 5.18
C SER A 348 -36.47 -2.31 6.65
N SER A 349 -37.50 -2.04 7.45
CA SER A 349 -37.51 -2.45 8.86
C SER A 349 -37.40 -3.96 9.04
N ALA A 350 -37.93 -4.76 8.13
CA ALA A 350 -37.80 -6.21 8.16
C ALA A 350 -36.37 -6.68 7.88
N GLU A 351 -35.72 -6.10 6.88
CA GLU A 351 -34.33 -6.41 6.53
C GLU A 351 -33.38 -5.94 7.64
N LEU A 352 -33.65 -4.79 8.28
CA LEU A 352 -32.85 -4.33 9.42
C LEU A 352 -32.91 -5.34 10.57
N CYS A 353 -34.13 -5.83 10.90
CA CYS A 353 -34.29 -6.87 11.90
C CYS A 353 -33.56 -8.17 11.53
N ALA A 354 -33.61 -8.56 10.26
CA ALA A 354 -32.89 -9.73 9.77
C ALA A 354 -31.37 -9.55 9.87
N LEU A 355 -30.85 -8.35 9.55
CA LEU A 355 -29.43 -8.01 9.71
C LEU A 355 -29.00 -8.08 11.19
N GLU A 356 -29.78 -7.53 12.11
CA GLU A 356 -29.51 -7.61 13.54
C GLU A 356 -29.46 -9.07 14.02
N GLN A 357 -30.41 -9.90 13.62
CA GLN A 357 -30.41 -11.34 13.92
C GLN A 357 -29.19 -12.06 13.32
N TYR A 358 -28.82 -11.72 12.10
CA TYR A 358 -27.63 -12.25 11.45
C TYR A 358 -26.36 -11.92 12.25
N MET A 359 -26.22 -10.68 12.69
CA MET A 359 -25.07 -10.21 13.48
C MET A 359 -25.01 -10.80 14.90
N ASP A 360 -26.15 -11.15 15.47
CA ASP A 360 -26.21 -11.76 16.81
C ASP A 360 -25.95 -13.27 16.83
N LYS A 361 -25.98 -13.92 15.66
CA LYS A 361 -25.68 -15.35 15.52
C LYS A 361 -24.19 -15.62 15.63
N GLN A 362 -23.82 -16.78 16.17
CA GLN A 362 -22.44 -17.26 16.21
C GLN A 362 -22.21 -18.32 15.15
N TYR A 363 -21.04 -18.27 14.51
CA TYR A 363 -20.66 -19.17 13.42
C TYR A 363 -19.36 -19.88 13.77
N PRO A 364 -19.20 -21.19 13.46
CA PRO A 364 -17.98 -21.95 13.70
C PRO A 364 -16.88 -21.48 12.73
N THR A 365 -15.63 -21.41 13.22
CA THR A 365 -14.47 -21.02 12.40
C THR A 365 -13.99 -22.14 11.46
N GLY A 366 -14.47 -23.36 11.65
CA GLY A 366 -13.97 -24.56 10.97
C GLY A 366 -12.85 -25.26 11.73
N THR A 367 -12.29 -24.64 12.76
CA THR A 367 -11.32 -25.25 13.68
C THR A 367 -12.02 -25.80 14.91
N LYS A 368 -11.36 -26.72 15.65
CA LYS A 368 -11.90 -27.35 16.85
C LYS A 368 -10.93 -27.20 18.01
N HIS A 369 -11.47 -27.13 19.23
CA HIS A 369 -10.71 -27.29 20.46
C HIS A 369 -10.17 -28.72 20.61
N ALA A 370 -9.27 -28.93 21.56
CA ALA A 370 -8.70 -30.25 21.84
C ALA A 370 -9.77 -31.28 22.27
N ASP A 371 -10.89 -30.84 22.81
CA ASP A 371 -12.05 -31.67 23.19
C ASP A 371 -13.02 -31.94 22.02
N GLY A 372 -12.69 -31.50 20.80
CA GLY A 372 -13.49 -31.67 19.60
C GLY A 372 -14.62 -30.65 19.40
N SER A 373 -14.87 -29.76 20.35
CA SER A 373 -15.89 -28.70 20.22
C SER A 373 -15.47 -27.66 19.17
N PRO A 374 -16.44 -27.05 18.42
CA PRO A 374 -16.11 -26.06 17.41
C PRO A 374 -15.68 -24.73 18.05
N ILE A 375 -14.60 -24.13 17.52
CA ILE A 375 -14.23 -22.77 17.86
C ILE A 375 -15.17 -21.81 17.13
N MET A 376 -15.81 -20.92 17.89
CA MET A 376 -16.75 -19.95 17.32
C MET A 376 -16.04 -18.67 16.94
N GLY A 377 -16.43 -18.08 15.83
CA GLY A 377 -15.92 -16.81 15.36
C GLY A 377 -16.31 -15.64 16.26
N SER A 378 -15.51 -14.59 16.27
CA SER A 378 -15.68 -13.42 17.11
C SER A 378 -16.84 -12.53 16.64
N LYS A 379 -17.86 -12.33 17.48
CA LYS A 379 -18.91 -11.33 17.19
C LYS A 379 -18.31 -9.93 17.01
N LYS A 380 -17.30 -9.54 17.78
CA LYS A 380 -16.63 -8.25 17.66
C LYS A 380 -16.04 -8.07 16.24
N GLU A 381 -15.41 -9.11 15.71
CA GLU A 381 -14.85 -9.09 14.35
C GLU A 381 -15.95 -8.89 13.30
N MET A 382 -17.08 -9.59 13.41
CA MET A 382 -18.24 -9.39 12.53
C MET A 382 -18.72 -7.94 12.54
N PHE A 383 -18.88 -7.34 13.72
CA PHE A 383 -19.29 -5.94 13.86
C PHE A 383 -18.26 -4.96 13.32
N MET A 384 -16.97 -5.24 13.49
CA MET A 384 -15.88 -4.42 12.90
C MET A 384 -15.93 -4.47 11.38
N VAL A 385 -16.13 -5.64 10.79
CA VAL A 385 -16.24 -5.81 9.34
C VAL A 385 -17.48 -5.06 8.82
N LEU A 386 -18.62 -5.16 9.50
CA LEU A 386 -19.83 -4.42 9.13
C LEU A 386 -19.60 -2.91 9.19
N LYS A 387 -19.02 -2.39 10.30
CA LYS A 387 -18.73 -0.96 10.45
C LYS A 387 -17.82 -0.46 9.33
N THR A 388 -16.73 -1.16 9.06
CA THR A 388 -15.77 -0.80 8.00
C THR A 388 -16.45 -0.80 6.62
N SER A 389 -17.30 -1.79 6.36
CA SER A 389 -18.04 -1.87 5.11
C SER A 389 -19.05 -0.74 4.97
N LEU A 390 -19.79 -0.39 6.03
CA LEU A 390 -20.71 0.74 6.03
C LEU A 390 -20.02 2.09 5.81
N ILE A 391 -18.82 2.29 6.38
CA ILE A 391 -17.98 3.48 6.12
C ILE A 391 -17.61 3.53 4.65
N ARG A 392 -17.10 2.44 4.10
CA ARG A 392 -16.75 2.34 2.68
C ARG A 392 -17.94 2.71 1.78
N GLU A 393 -19.12 2.23 2.10
CA GLU A 393 -20.35 2.50 1.33
C GLU A 393 -21.00 3.84 1.70
N LYS A 394 -20.40 4.64 2.59
CA LYS A 394 -20.91 5.95 3.08
C LYS A 394 -22.29 5.85 3.74
N LEU A 395 -22.53 4.77 4.45
CA LEU A 395 -23.80 4.47 5.13
C LEU A 395 -23.74 4.67 6.65
N GLU A 396 -22.56 4.85 7.22
CA GLU A 396 -22.33 4.90 8.68
C GLU A 396 -23.08 6.03 9.39
N SER A 397 -23.34 7.14 8.67
CA SER A 397 -24.06 8.30 9.21
C SER A 397 -25.58 8.13 9.21
N LYS A 398 -26.11 7.14 8.48
CA LYS A 398 -27.54 6.89 8.41
C LYS A 398 -28.08 6.38 9.75
N ALA A 399 -29.27 6.87 10.12
CA ALA A 399 -29.88 6.58 11.42
C ALA A 399 -30.06 5.08 11.67
N GLU A 400 -30.35 4.33 10.62
CA GLU A 400 -30.60 2.90 10.62
C GLU A 400 -29.40 2.06 11.05
N PHE A 401 -28.16 2.61 10.94
CA PHE A 401 -26.92 1.89 11.25
C PHE A 401 -26.21 2.37 12.51
N ARG A 402 -26.72 3.36 13.23
CA ARG A 402 -26.12 3.89 14.48
C ARG A 402 -25.93 2.82 15.56
N TRP A 403 -26.78 1.82 15.58
CA TRP A 403 -26.70 0.71 16.53
C TRP A 403 -25.40 -0.09 16.42
N VAL A 404 -24.76 -0.14 15.23
CA VAL A 404 -23.49 -0.85 15.00
C VAL A 404 -22.39 -0.25 15.86
N ALA A 405 -22.25 1.07 15.89
CA ALA A 405 -21.28 1.76 16.73
C ALA A 405 -21.55 1.52 18.22
N THR A 406 -22.80 1.64 18.65
CA THR A 406 -23.23 1.40 20.05
C THR A 406 -22.90 -0.02 20.52
N LYS A 407 -23.12 -1.03 19.68
CA LYS A 407 -22.78 -2.44 20.00
C LYS A 407 -21.27 -2.64 20.12
N LEU A 408 -20.46 -2.04 19.23
CA LEU A 408 -18.99 -2.12 19.30
C LEU A 408 -18.44 -1.48 20.57
N ASP A 409 -18.89 -0.27 20.92
CA ASP A 409 -18.48 0.43 22.14
C ASP A 409 -18.83 -0.39 23.41
N GLY A 410 -19.97 -1.08 23.40
CA GLY A 410 -20.36 -1.98 24.48
C GLY A 410 -19.47 -3.22 24.60
N MET A 411 -18.94 -3.73 23.48
CA MET A 411 -18.01 -4.87 23.49
C MET A 411 -16.61 -4.46 23.94
N GLU A 412 -16.14 -3.25 23.61
CA GLU A 412 -14.84 -2.74 24.04
C GLU A 412 -14.79 -2.47 25.55
N LYS A 413 -15.84 -1.93 26.11
CA LYS A 413 -15.96 -1.73 27.58
C LYS A 413 -15.91 -3.05 28.35
N LYS A 414 -16.52 -4.12 27.84
CA LYS A 414 -16.46 -5.45 28.48
C LYS A 414 -15.08 -6.09 28.44
N THR A 415 -14.29 -5.82 27.41
CA THR A 415 -12.92 -6.35 27.28
C THR A 415 -11.96 -5.63 28.24
N SER A 416 -12.10 -4.32 28.41
CA SER A 416 -11.28 -3.52 29.33
C SER A 416 -11.58 -3.81 30.80
N THR A 417 -12.78 -4.28 31.14
CA THR A 417 -13.15 -4.66 32.52
C THR A 417 -12.61 -6.04 32.89
N LYS A 418 -12.49 -6.97 31.92
CA LYS A 418 -11.89 -8.29 32.15
C LYS A 418 -10.38 -8.19 32.40
N SER A 419 -9.65 -7.37 31.66
CA SER A 419 -8.21 -7.21 31.85
C SER A 419 -7.83 -6.55 33.19
N LYS A 420 -8.75 -5.86 33.88
CA LYS A 420 -8.53 -5.28 35.20
C LYS A 420 -8.81 -6.24 36.38
N ILE A 421 -9.49 -7.35 36.10
CA ILE A 421 -9.82 -8.35 37.13
C ILE A 421 -8.72 -9.42 37.23
N ASP A 422 -7.93 -9.60 36.16
CA ASP A 422 -6.83 -10.57 36.16
C ASP A 422 -5.48 -10.01 36.65
N GLU A 423 -5.44 -8.74 37.13
CA GLU A 423 -4.24 -8.06 37.66
C GLU A 423 -4.29 -7.82 39.18
N GLU A 424 -5.14 -8.49 39.95
CA GLU A 424 -4.98 -8.47 41.41
C GLU A 424 -3.84 -9.41 41.82
N PRO A 425 -2.78 -8.90 42.47
CA PRO A 425 -1.67 -9.73 42.92
C PRO A 425 -2.12 -10.60 44.08
N GLU A 426 -1.90 -11.89 43.98
CA GLU A 426 -1.88 -12.76 45.15
C GLU A 426 -0.79 -12.27 46.13
N PHE A 427 -1.19 -11.97 47.37
CA PHE A 427 -0.31 -11.70 48.48
C PHE A 427 0.38 -12.95 48.99
#